data_dddfe8a4f2e8e9e0131d165c93b9d71f
#
_entry.id   dddfe8a4f2e8e9e0131d165c93b9d71f
#
_cell.length_a   1.000
_cell.length_b   1.000
_cell.length_c   1.000
_cell.angle_alpha   90.00
_cell.angle_beta   90.00
_cell.angle_gamma   90.00
#
_symmetry.space_group_name_H-M   'P 1'
#
loop_
_entity.id
_entity.type
_entity.pdbx_description
1 polymer ?
#
loop_
_entity_poly.entity_id
_entity_poly.type
_entity_poly.pdbx_seq_one_letter_code
_entity_poly.pdbx_strand_id
1 'polypeptide(L)'
;MFVNYDSMTVDQMLEKQIELKRKVAQAYQSGMSPGIIGQMQNMLDVLMVEYQSRIASDAEKLKRERAIEDGRDPDADNIMNIGDVE
;
A
#
# COMPACT_ATOMS: atom_id res chain seq x y z
N MET A 1 11.26 -14.86 10.48
CA MET A 1 11.14 -13.55 11.15
C MET A 1 9.86 -12.88 10.71
N PHE A 2 9.10 -12.42 11.66
CA PHE A 2 7.83 -11.77 11.36
C PHE A 2 8.02 -10.28 11.18
N VAL A 3 7.40 -9.75 10.15
CA VAL A 3 7.33 -8.31 9.94
C VAL A 3 5.89 -7.91 10.23
N ASN A 4 5.71 -7.02 11.20
CA ASN A 4 4.40 -6.55 11.57
C ASN A 4 4.08 -5.28 10.78
N TYR A 5 3.46 -5.47 9.61
CA TYR A 5 3.13 -4.35 8.74
C TYR A 5 2.05 -3.45 9.33
N ASP A 6 1.25 -3.99 10.26
CA ASP A 6 0.18 -3.21 10.88
C ASP A 6 0.72 -2.07 11.73
N SER A 7 1.92 -2.24 12.28
CA SER A 7 2.53 -1.22 13.12
C SER A 7 3.38 -0.23 12.32
N MET A 8 3.52 -0.42 11.03
CA MET A 8 4.31 0.47 10.18
C MET A 8 3.44 1.57 9.60
N THR A 9 4.00 2.77 9.53
CA THR A 9 3.35 3.86 8.82
C THR A 9 3.58 3.71 7.32
N VAL A 10 2.79 4.47 6.54
CA VAL A 10 2.95 4.47 5.07
C VAL A 10 4.37 4.91 4.71
N ASP A 11 4.89 5.93 5.38
CA ASP A 11 6.24 6.41 5.11
C ASP A 11 7.29 5.35 5.42
N GLN A 12 7.11 4.62 6.51
CA GLN A 12 8.03 3.53 6.87
C GLN A 12 7.99 2.41 5.84
N MET A 13 6.81 2.09 5.34
CA MET A 13 6.66 1.07 4.29
C MET A 13 7.37 1.50 3.01
N LEU A 14 7.25 2.76 2.65
CA LEU A 14 7.92 3.28 1.46
C LEU A 14 9.43 3.24 1.60
N GLU A 15 9.95 3.66 2.75
CA GLU A 15 11.38 3.59 3.02
C GLU A 15 11.89 2.16 2.95
N LYS A 16 11.12 1.23 3.50
CA LYS A 16 11.51 -0.18 3.48
C LYS A 16 11.54 -0.73 2.07
N GLN A 17 10.61 -0.32 1.22
CA GLN A 17 10.62 -0.69 -0.19
C GLN A 17 11.89 -0.21 -0.88
N ILE A 18 12.26 1.04 -0.65
CA ILE A 18 13.46 1.61 -1.26
C ILE A 18 14.69 0.86 -0.79
N GLU A 19 14.77 0.57 0.50
CA GLU A 19 15.88 -0.18 1.07
C GLU A 19 15.99 -1.57 0.47
N LEU A 20 14.87 -2.27 0.36
CA LEU A 20 14.87 -3.63 -0.19
C LEU A 20 15.23 -3.64 -1.66
N LYS A 21 14.73 -2.66 -2.44
CA LYS A 21 15.11 -2.55 -3.85
C LYS A 21 16.61 -2.37 -4.01
N ARG A 22 17.19 -1.54 -3.15
CA ARG A 22 18.64 -1.32 -3.18
C ARG A 22 19.40 -2.59 -2.85
N LYS A 23 18.94 -3.33 -1.83
CA LYS A 23 19.57 -4.57 -1.43
C LYS A 23 19.48 -5.63 -2.53
N VAL A 24 18.34 -5.71 -3.20
CA VAL A 24 18.20 -6.64 -4.32
C VAL A 24 19.19 -6.30 -5.43
N ALA A 25 19.31 -5.03 -5.78
CA ALA A 25 20.27 -4.60 -6.81
C ALA A 25 21.70 -4.95 -6.41
N GLN A 26 22.05 -4.71 -5.15
CA GLN A 26 23.38 -5.06 -4.66
C GLN A 26 23.61 -6.56 -4.68
N ALA A 27 22.61 -7.34 -4.36
CA ALA A 27 22.70 -8.78 -4.36
C ALA A 27 23.00 -9.32 -5.76
N TYR A 28 22.35 -8.75 -6.78
CA TYR A 28 22.63 -9.10 -8.16
C TYR A 28 24.08 -8.77 -8.54
N GLN A 29 24.53 -7.59 -8.16
CA GLN A 29 25.90 -7.17 -8.47
C GLN A 29 26.95 -8.00 -7.75
N SER A 30 26.63 -8.43 -6.55
CA SER A 30 27.57 -9.24 -5.73
C SER A 30 27.58 -10.70 -6.13
N GLY A 31 26.69 -11.13 -7.01
CA GLY A 31 26.62 -12.53 -7.41
C GLY A 31 26.04 -13.44 -6.33
N MET A 32 25.13 -12.94 -5.52
CA MET A 32 24.48 -13.75 -4.51
C MET A 32 23.66 -14.86 -5.15
N SER A 33 23.40 -15.93 -4.37
CA SER A 33 22.66 -17.06 -4.88
C SER A 33 21.25 -16.66 -5.27
N PRO A 34 20.72 -17.28 -6.34
CA PRO A 34 19.34 -16.97 -6.79
C PRO A 34 18.29 -17.20 -5.72
N GLY A 35 18.51 -18.17 -4.82
CA GLY A 35 17.59 -18.43 -3.74
C GLY A 35 17.46 -17.26 -2.78
N ILE A 36 18.58 -16.65 -2.44
CA ILE A 36 18.59 -15.49 -1.53
C ILE A 36 17.93 -14.29 -2.23
N ILE A 37 18.28 -14.06 -3.48
CA ILE A 37 17.68 -12.98 -4.26
C ILE A 37 16.18 -13.17 -4.37
N GLY A 38 15.73 -14.40 -4.61
CA GLY A 38 14.31 -14.71 -4.68
C GLY A 38 13.58 -14.42 -3.40
N GLN A 39 14.19 -14.71 -2.24
CA GLN A 39 13.59 -14.40 -0.95
C GLN A 39 13.45 -12.89 -0.77
N MET A 40 14.47 -12.14 -1.15
CA MET A 40 14.42 -10.68 -1.05
C MET A 40 13.35 -10.10 -1.95
N GLN A 41 13.21 -10.63 -3.17
CA GLN A 41 12.15 -10.23 -4.10
C GLN A 41 10.77 -10.50 -3.52
N ASN A 42 10.59 -11.67 -2.90
CA ASN A 42 9.32 -12.01 -2.29
C ASN A 42 8.96 -11.05 -1.16
N MET A 43 9.93 -10.72 -0.34
CA MET A 43 9.71 -9.76 0.74
C MET A 43 9.29 -8.41 0.19
N LEU A 44 9.94 -7.97 -0.87
CA LEU A 44 9.62 -6.70 -1.52
C LEU A 44 8.20 -6.74 -2.09
N ASP A 45 7.85 -7.83 -2.77
CA ASP A 45 6.52 -7.97 -3.37
C ASP A 45 5.42 -7.92 -2.31
N VAL A 46 5.61 -8.63 -1.21
CA VAL A 46 4.64 -8.62 -0.12
C VAL A 46 4.48 -7.22 0.45
N LEU A 47 5.60 -6.54 0.66
CA LEU A 47 5.59 -5.19 1.21
C LEU A 47 4.88 -4.22 0.26
N MET A 48 5.11 -4.36 -1.05
CA MET A 48 4.45 -3.50 -2.04
C MET A 48 2.94 -3.71 -2.03
N VAL A 49 2.48 -4.96 -1.90
CA VAL A 49 1.05 -5.25 -1.82
C VAL A 49 0.46 -4.63 -0.56
N GLU A 50 1.13 -4.79 0.57
CA GLU A 50 0.66 -4.22 1.84
C GLU A 50 0.62 -2.69 1.77
N TYR A 51 1.63 -2.09 1.15
CA TYR A 51 1.68 -0.64 0.98
C TYR A 51 0.48 -0.14 0.17
N GLN A 52 0.22 -0.77 -0.97
CA GLN A 52 -0.89 -0.38 -1.83
C GLN A 52 -2.23 -0.59 -1.12
N SER A 53 -2.36 -1.68 -0.38
CA SER A 53 -3.56 -1.97 0.38
C SER A 53 -3.79 -0.90 1.46
N ARG A 54 -2.75 -0.48 2.13
CA ARG A 54 -2.84 0.55 3.16
C ARG A 54 -3.25 1.90 2.56
N ILE A 55 -2.66 2.27 1.43
CA ILE A 55 -2.99 3.52 0.77
C ILE A 55 -4.44 3.52 0.31
N ALA A 56 -4.90 2.43 -0.27
CA ALA A 56 -6.29 2.31 -0.71
C ALA A 56 -7.25 2.42 0.46
N SER A 57 -6.93 1.75 1.57
CA SER A 57 -7.75 1.78 2.78
C SER A 57 -7.80 3.18 3.38
N ASP A 58 -6.66 3.86 3.46
CA ASP A 58 -6.59 5.20 4.02
C ASP A 58 -7.36 6.19 3.14
N ALA A 59 -7.25 6.06 1.83
CA ALA A 59 -7.96 6.93 0.90
C ALA A 59 -9.47 6.77 1.04
N GLU A 60 -9.92 5.53 1.17
CA GLU A 60 -11.35 5.26 1.34
C GLU A 60 -11.87 5.80 2.67
N LYS A 61 -11.08 5.63 3.72
CA LYS A 61 -11.42 6.14 5.04
C LYS A 61 -11.55 7.65 5.03
N LEU A 62 -10.61 8.32 4.38
CA LEU A 62 -10.63 9.77 4.28
C LEU A 62 -11.83 10.25 3.49
N LYS A 63 -12.17 9.54 2.42
CA LYS A 63 -13.36 9.87 1.62
C LYS A 63 -14.64 9.79 2.44
N ARG A 64 -14.74 8.76 3.29
CA ARG A 64 -15.89 8.60 4.16
C ARG A 64 -15.98 9.72 5.19
N GLU A 65 -14.86 10.07 5.79
CA GLU A 65 -14.81 11.14 6.78
C GLU A 65 -15.23 12.46 6.16
N ARG A 66 -14.78 12.74 4.94
CA ARG A 66 -15.18 13.95 4.24
C ARG A 66 -16.67 13.99 3.98
N ALA A 67 -17.22 12.88 3.54
CA ALA A 67 -18.66 12.80 3.26
C ALA A 67 -19.47 13.08 4.51
N ILE A 68 -19.02 12.57 5.65
CA ILE A 68 -19.70 12.81 6.93
C ILE A 68 -19.57 14.27 7.34
N GLU A 69 -18.39 14.85 7.19
CA GLU A 69 -18.15 16.26 7.55
C GLU A 69 -19.02 17.19 6.71
N ASP A 70 -19.17 16.88 5.43
CA ASP A 70 -19.99 17.68 4.52
C ASP A 70 -21.49 17.45 4.72
N GLY A 71 -21.84 16.56 5.66
CA GLY A 71 -23.24 16.24 5.91
C GLY A 71 -23.84 15.35 4.84
N ARG A 72 -23.02 14.66 4.08
CA ARG A 72 -23.47 13.75 3.04
C ARG A 72 -23.14 12.32 3.40
N ASP A 73 -24.07 11.45 3.06
CA ASP A 73 -23.91 10.02 3.23
C ASP A 73 -23.23 9.46 1.98
N PRO A 74 -22.21 8.61 2.12
CA PRO A 74 -21.61 7.98 0.94
C PRO A 74 -22.62 7.29 0.02
N ASP A 75 -23.64 6.69 0.58
CA ASP A 75 -24.69 6.06 -0.21
C ASP A 75 -25.52 7.10 -0.94
N ALA A 76 -25.73 8.25 -0.32
CA ALA A 76 -26.46 9.34 -0.97
C ALA A 76 -25.68 9.87 -2.17
N ASP A 77 -24.37 9.91 -2.09
CA ASP A 77 -23.55 10.32 -3.23
C ASP A 77 -23.72 9.37 -4.40
N ASN A 78 -23.79 8.08 -4.14
CA ASN A 78 -24.04 7.09 -5.18
C ASN A 78 -25.41 7.31 -5.82
N ILE A 79 -26.40 7.57 -4.99
CA ILE A 79 -27.76 7.84 -5.47
C ILE A 79 -27.78 9.10 -6.33
N MET A 80 -27.07 10.12 -5.90
CA MET A 80 -26.97 11.34 -6.66
C MET A 80 -26.35 11.14 -8.03
N ASN A 81 -25.31 10.32 -8.09
CA ASN A 81 -24.69 10.00 -9.37
C ASN A 81 -25.66 9.33 -10.32
N ILE A 82 -26.48 8.45 -9.79
CA ILE A 82 -27.50 7.79 -10.59
C ILE A 82 -28.56 8.81 -11.04
N GLY A 83 -28.93 9.69 -10.13
CA GLY A 83 -29.89 10.72 -10.43
C GLY A 83 -29.40 11.68 -11.49
N ASP A 84 -28.12 11.99 -11.46
CA ASP A 84 -27.53 12.91 -12.42
C ASP A 84 -27.60 12.36 -13.84
N VAL A 85 -27.60 11.04 -13.97
CA VAL A 85 -27.70 10.41 -15.28
C VAL A 85 -29.00 10.71 -15.94
N GLU A 86 -29.99 10.99 -15.14
CA GLU A 86 -31.29 11.39 -15.70
C GLU A 86 -31.19 12.78 -16.32
#